data_ded900613d8a5a8ebd173bc34f914695
#
_entry.id   ded900613d8a5a8ebd173bc34f914695
#
_cell.length_a   1.000
_cell.length_b   1.000
_cell.length_c   1.000
_cell.angle_alpha   90.00
_cell.angle_beta   90.00
_cell.angle_gamma   90.00
#
_symmetry.space_group_name_H-M   'P 1'
#
loop_
_entity.id
_entity.type
_entity.pdbx_description
1 polymer ?
#
loop_
_entity_poly.entity_id
_entity_poly.type
_entity_poly.pdbx_seq_one_letter_code
_entity_poly.pdbx_strand_id
1 'polypeptide(L)'
;MLATVDALLPLSLLEAVRDVDTPEGVLEAEFVDELRNKRFGLSDTVYTQIKRYTEAVRRNQRTAQEEAIALAKLIGRRPDAEAVLRAAGRFLAREAYMTVSPVTRGMLHVMPSLVARPMALRQVRRIARRYLNGNVRRVGTSLLLEIPRSITVGVAAGGVGCAFYEATMRELLRLLVGTTGSVEHTRCEGRGEGSCEWRADWRSAERTQSQAA
;
A
#
# COMPACT_ATOMS: atom_id res chain seq x y z
N MET A 1 -9.18 -19.17 15.53
CA MET A 1 -9.38 -17.70 15.39
C MET A 1 -9.34 -17.37 13.92
N LEU A 2 -10.34 -16.64 13.40
CA LEU A 2 -10.33 -16.13 12.02
C LEU A 2 -9.23 -15.09 11.87
N ALA A 3 -8.46 -15.19 10.78
CA ALA A 3 -7.43 -14.19 10.48
C ALA A 3 -8.09 -12.84 10.16
N THR A 4 -7.52 -11.77 10.70
CA THR A 4 -8.05 -10.41 10.51
C THR A 4 -6.99 -9.47 9.96
N VAL A 5 -7.43 -8.44 9.25
CA VAL A 5 -6.61 -7.34 8.73
C VAL A 5 -7.14 -6.00 9.22
N ASP A 6 -6.32 -4.96 9.19
CA ASP A 6 -6.79 -3.59 9.47
C ASP A 6 -7.78 -3.15 8.38
N ALA A 7 -8.86 -2.46 8.77
CA ALA A 7 -9.89 -2.00 7.85
C ALA A 7 -9.36 -1.02 6.77
N LEU A 8 -8.21 -0.39 7.01
CA LEU A 8 -7.56 0.46 6.01
C LEU A 8 -7.15 -0.32 4.75
N LEU A 9 -6.89 -1.63 4.87
CA LEU A 9 -6.46 -2.43 3.74
C LEU A 9 -7.59 -2.61 2.70
N PRO A 10 -8.79 -3.14 3.04
CA PRO A 10 -9.89 -3.18 2.08
C PRO A 10 -10.36 -1.78 1.66
N LEU A 11 -10.29 -0.78 2.53
CA LEU A 11 -10.57 0.60 2.17
C LEU A 11 -9.64 1.07 1.03
N SER A 12 -8.34 0.83 1.16
CA SER A 12 -7.36 1.24 0.13
C SER A 12 -7.63 0.62 -1.24
N LEU A 13 -8.11 -0.63 -1.27
CA LEU A 13 -8.48 -1.31 -2.50
C LEU A 13 -9.68 -0.64 -3.18
N LEU A 14 -10.72 -0.32 -2.42
CA LEU A 14 -11.94 0.30 -2.95
C LEU A 14 -11.71 1.76 -3.37
N GLU A 15 -10.96 2.53 -2.58
CA GLU A 15 -10.61 3.90 -2.93
C GLU A 15 -9.79 3.96 -4.23
N ALA A 16 -8.86 3.02 -4.42
CA ALA A 16 -8.09 2.95 -5.65
C ALA A 16 -8.96 2.58 -6.87
N VAL A 17 -9.92 1.67 -6.71
CA VAL A 17 -10.88 1.36 -7.79
C VAL A 17 -11.71 2.59 -8.13
N ARG A 18 -12.21 3.30 -7.12
CA ARG A 18 -12.98 4.53 -7.33
C ARG A 18 -12.16 5.60 -8.04
N ASP A 19 -10.93 5.82 -7.60
CA ASP A 19 -10.01 6.81 -8.17
C ASP A 19 -9.71 6.53 -9.65
N VAL A 20 -9.36 5.28 -9.97
CA VAL A 20 -9.08 4.84 -11.35
C VAL A 20 -10.34 4.89 -12.24
N ASP A 21 -11.51 4.59 -11.68
CA ASP A 21 -12.76 4.61 -12.43
C ASP A 21 -13.38 6.03 -12.55
N THR A 22 -12.87 6.99 -11.78
CA THR A 22 -13.27 8.40 -11.89
C THR A 22 -12.56 9.03 -13.09
N PRO A 23 -13.29 9.54 -14.10
CA PRO A 23 -12.63 10.18 -15.24
C PRO A 23 -11.86 11.44 -14.83
N GLU A 24 -10.74 11.69 -15.51
CA GLU A 24 -10.03 12.96 -15.41
C GLU A 24 -10.85 14.05 -16.11
N GLY A 25 -11.33 15.04 -15.36
CA GLY A 25 -12.10 16.17 -15.87
C GLY A 25 -13.42 16.40 -15.12
N VAL A 26 -14.02 17.55 -15.35
CA VAL A 26 -15.33 17.92 -14.81
C VAL A 26 -16.39 17.10 -15.57
N LEU A 27 -17.00 16.14 -14.91
CA LEU A 27 -18.14 15.44 -15.47
C LEU A 27 -19.35 16.38 -15.46
N GLU A 28 -19.90 16.65 -16.62
CA GLU A 28 -21.24 17.23 -16.72
C GLU A 28 -22.24 16.28 -16.04
N ALA A 29 -23.15 16.83 -15.24
CA ALA A 29 -24.02 16.06 -14.35
C ALA A 29 -24.83 14.94 -15.06
N GLU A 30 -25.11 15.10 -16.35
CA GLU A 30 -25.85 14.12 -17.16
C GLU A 30 -25.12 12.79 -17.39
N PHE A 31 -23.78 12.77 -17.35
CA PHE A 31 -23.00 11.54 -17.56
C PHE A 31 -22.74 10.73 -16.27
N VAL A 32 -22.98 11.31 -15.09
CA VAL A 32 -22.67 10.66 -13.82
C VAL A 32 -23.48 9.38 -13.60
N ASP A 33 -24.77 9.38 -13.92
CA ASP A 33 -25.64 8.22 -13.72
C ASP A 33 -25.33 7.09 -14.71
N GLU A 34 -24.96 7.42 -15.95
CA GLU A 34 -24.55 6.43 -16.94
C GLU A 34 -23.21 5.77 -16.57
N LEU A 35 -22.25 6.54 -16.02
CA LEU A 35 -20.96 6.04 -15.55
C LEU A 35 -21.10 5.21 -14.26
N ARG A 36 -22.00 5.55 -13.34
CA ARG A 36 -22.33 4.75 -12.16
C ARG A 36 -22.72 3.33 -12.51
N ASN A 37 -23.50 3.17 -13.55
CA ASN A 37 -24.01 1.88 -13.98
C ASN A 37 -22.98 1.07 -14.80
N LYS A 38 -22.02 1.73 -15.43
CA LYS A 38 -21.02 1.09 -16.31
C LYS A 38 -19.67 0.83 -15.64
N ARG A 39 -19.31 1.58 -14.57
CA ARG A 39 -18.03 1.44 -13.91
C ARG A 39 -18.21 0.98 -12.46
N PHE A 40 -17.59 -0.15 -12.14
CA PHE A 40 -17.71 -0.79 -10.82
C PHE A 40 -17.33 0.17 -9.67
N GLY A 41 -16.25 0.94 -9.83
CA GLY A 41 -15.77 1.87 -8.80
C GLY A 41 -16.71 3.02 -8.44
N LEU A 42 -17.65 3.34 -9.34
CA LEU A 42 -18.63 4.40 -9.14
C LEU A 42 -19.99 3.88 -8.66
N SER A 43 -20.15 2.56 -8.47
CA SER A 43 -21.40 1.95 -8.04
C SER A 43 -21.76 2.32 -6.60
N ASP A 44 -23.07 2.36 -6.29
CA ASP A 44 -23.57 2.60 -4.93
C ASP A 44 -23.07 1.54 -3.93
N THR A 45 -22.84 0.32 -4.40
CA THR A 45 -22.27 -0.76 -3.60
C THR A 45 -20.85 -0.40 -3.13
N VAL A 46 -19.98 0.05 -4.04
CA VAL A 46 -18.61 0.48 -3.69
C VAL A 46 -18.64 1.69 -2.77
N TYR A 47 -19.50 2.68 -3.05
CA TYR A 47 -19.66 3.85 -2.18
C TYR A 47 -20.07 3.45 -0.74
N THR A 48 -21.05 2.56 -0.60
CA THR A 48 -21.51 2.06 0.71
C THR A 48 -20.41 1.31 1.44
N GLN A 49 -19.63 0.49 0.74
CA GLN A 49 -18.51 -0.24 1.33
C GLN A 49 -17.35 0.69 1.75
N ILE A 50 -17.04 1.70 0.94
CA ILE A 50 -16.06 2.74 1.31
C ILE A 50 -16.48 3.42 2.61
N LYS A 51 -17.75 3.84 2.72
CA LYS A 51 -18.28 4.48 3.94
C LYS A 51 -18.16 3.55 5.16
N ARG A 52 -18.52 2.26 5.00
CA ARG A 52 -18.39 1.24 6.06
C ARG A 52 -16.95 1.09 6.53
N TYR A 53 -15.98 0.93 5.60
CA TYR A 53 -14.58 0.76 5.98
C TYR A 53 -13.95 2.05 6.51
N THR A 54 -14.34 3.22 6.02
CA THR A 54 -13.91 4.52 6.57
C THR A 54 -14.30 4.64 8.04
N GLU A 55 -15.54 4.26 8.39
CA GLU A 55 -15.99 4.26 9.77
C GLU A 55 -15.24 3.21 10.62
N ALA A 56 -14.98 2.04 10.07
CA ALA A 56 -14.19 1.00 10.73
C ALA A 56 -12.74 1.47 11.01
N VAL A 57 -12.11 2.17 10.06
CA VAL A 57 -10.77 2.77 10.23
C VAL A 57 -10.78 3.82 11.34
N ARG A 58 -11.78 4.72 11.38
CA ARG A 58 -11.92 5.72 12.45
C ARG A 58 -12.03 5.08 13.85
N ARG A 59 -12.68 3.92 13.92
CA ARG A 59 -12.82 3.15 15.16
C ARG A 59 -11.68 2.19 15.45
N ASN A 60 -10.60 2.20 14.62
CA ASN A 60 -9.47 1.27 14.71
C ASN A 60 -9.91 -0.21 14.68
N GLN A 61 -10.94 -0.54 13.93
CA GLN A 61 -11.47 -1.89 13.82
C GLN A 61 -10.66 -2.73 12.83
N ARG A 62 -10.71 -4.03 13.04
CA ARG A 62 -10.19 -5.02 12.09
C ARG A 62 -11.35 -5.71 11.40
N THR A 63 -11.13 -6.16 10.17
CA THR A 63 -12.10 -6.92 9.38
C THR A 63 -11.58 -8.32 9.08
N ALA A 64 -12.45 -9.22 8.65
CA ALA A 64 -12.04 -10.55 8.24
C ALA A 64 -11.07 -10.47 7.05
N GLN A 65 -9.99 -11.22 7.11
CA GLN A 65 -9.01 -11.27 6.02
C GLN A 65 -9.63 -11.77 4.71
N GLU A 66 -10.62 -12.65 4.81
CA GLU A 66 -11.36 -13.21 3.67
C GLU A 66 -12.09 -12.13 2.87
N GLU A 67 -12.65 -11.10 3.52
CA GLU A 67 -13.27 -9.95 2.83
C GLU A 67 -12.24 -9.21 1.97
N ALA A 68 -11.06 -8.95 2.52
CA ALA A 68 -9.98 -8.27 1.78
C ALA A 68 -9.47 -9.14 0.61
N ILE A 69 -9.35 -10.45 0.79
CA ILE A 69 -8.99 -11.39 -0.27
C ILE A 69 -10.04 -11.41 -1.37
N ALA A 70 -11.33 -11.44 -1.01
CA ALA A 70 -12.42 -11.43 -1.99
C ALA A 70 -12.41 -10.15 -2.84
N LEU A 71 -12.20 -8.98 -2.21
CA LEU A 71 -12.05 -7.70 -2.92
C LEU A 71 -10.82 -7.72 -3.85
N ALA A 72 -9.68 -8.19 -3.36
CA ALA A 72 -8.49 -8.28 -4.16
C ALA A 72 -8.67 -9.19 -5.38
N LYS A 73 -9.38 -10.33 -5.23
CA LYS A 73 -9.73 -11.23 -6.33
C LYS A 73 -10.64 -10.59 -7.37
N LEU A 74 -11.60 -9.76 -6.94
CA LEU A 74 -12.46 -9.01 -7.87
C LEU A 74 -11.62 -8.01 -8.69
N ILE A 75 -10.72 -7.28 -8.04
CA ILE A 75 -9.80 -6.35 -8.70
C ILE A 75 -8.90 -7.09 -9.67
N GLY A 76 -8.39 -8.26 -9.31
CA GLY A 76 -7.48 -9.04 -10.14
C GLY A 76 -8.07 -9.54 -11.46
N ARG A 77 -9.41 -9.50 -11.62
CA ARG A 77 -10.10 -9.82 -12.88
C ARG A 77 -10.12 -8.65 -13.87
N ARG A 78 -9.74 -7.46 -13.43
CA ARG A 78 -9.72 -6.26 -14.27
C ARG A 78 -8.49 -6.26 -15.19
N PRO A 79 -8.61 -5.73 -16.40
CA PRO A 79 -7.46 -5.58 -17.31
C PRO A 79 -6.40 -4.59 -16.76
N ASP A 80 -6.83 -3.63 -15.92
CA ASP A 80 -5.99 -2.62 -15.28
C ASP A 80 -5.62 -2.96 -13.82
N ALA A 81 -5.76 -4.24 -13.42
CA ALA A 81 -5.57 -4.72 -12.04
C ALA A 81 -4.26 -4.24 -11.41
N GLU A 82 -3.16 -4.25 -12.17
CA GLU A 82 -1.86 -3.80 -11.66
C GLU A 82 -1.85 -2.32 -11.30
N ALA A 83 -2.43 -1.48 -12.15
CA ALA A 83 -2.52 -0.04 -11.91
C ALA A 83 -3.35 0.26 -10.66
N VAL A 84 -4.50 -0.41 -10.51
CA VAL A 84 -5.36 -0.30 -9.33
C VAL A 84 -4.63 -0.76 -8.07
N LEU A 85 -3.96 -1.91 -8.09
CA LEU A 85 -3.25 -2.43 -6.93
C LEU A 85 -2.05 -1.54 -6.53
N ARG A 86 -1.33 -0.96 -7.49
CA ARG A 86 -0.30 0.06 -7.21
C ARG A 86 -0.89 1.33 -6.60
N ALA A 87 -2.04 1.80 -7.10
CA ALA A 87 -2.74 2.94 -6.54
C ALA A 87 -3.21 2.66 -5.10
N ALA A 88 -3.77 1.48 -4.84
CA ALA A 88 -4.19 1.03 -3.51
C ALA A 88 -3.01 0.99 -2.53
N GLY A 89 -1.85 0.48 -2.96
CA GLY A 89 -0.64 0.46 -2.15
C GLY A 89 -0.16 1.86 -1.77
N ARG A 90 -0.18 2.80 -2.73
CA ARG A 90 0.16 4.21 -2.46
C ARG A 90 -0.83 4.87 -1.51
N PHE A 91 -2.13 4.63 -1.70
CA PHE A 91 -3.16 5.15 -0.81
C PHE A 91 -2.95 4.65 0.62
N LEU A 92 -2.80 3.33 0.82
CA LEU A 92 -2.55 2.75 2.13
C LEU A 92 -1.31 3.36 2.79
N ALA A 93 -0.23 3.54 2.05
CA ALA A 93 1.01 4.11 2.57
C ALA A 93 0.81 5.55 3.07
N ARG A 94 0.08 6.38 2.32
CA ARG A 94 -0.22 7.77 2.69
C ARG A 94 -1.08 7.84 3.95
N GLU A 95 -2.16 7.08 4.00
CA GLU A 95 -3.05 7.03 5.17
C GLU A 95 -2.31 6.49 6.41
N ALA A 96 -1.53 5.42 6.26
CA ALA A 96 -0.71 4.89 7.35
C ALA A 96 0.35 5.90 7.83
N TYR A 97 0.96 6.66 6.92
CA TYR A 97 1.88 7.74 7.27
C TYR A 97 1.19 8.85 8.07
N MET A 98 -0.08 9.18 7.78
CA MET A 98 -0.84 10.17 8.53
C MET A 98 -1.06 9.76 9.99
N THR A 99 -0.99 8.46 10.32
CA THR A 99 -1.04 7.98 11.71
C THR A 99 0.26 8.18 12.50
N VAL A 100 1.37 8.53 11.83
CA VAL A 100 2.61 8.93 12.49
C VAL A 100 2.44 10.35 13.05
N SER A 101 2.82 10.57 14.31
CA SER A 101 2.64 11.87 14.94
C SER A 101 3.33 13.00 14.16
N PRO A 102 2.72 14.20 14.09
CA PRO A 102 3.32 15.35 13.38
C PRO A 102 4.74 15.66 13.85
N VAL A 103 4.99 15.55 15.15
CA VAL A 103 6.32 15.75 15.76
C VAL A 103 7.33 14.74 15.18
N THR A 104 6.97 13.45 15.14
CA THR A 104 7.84 12.42 14.58
C THR A 104 8.09 12.67 13.09
N ARG A 105 7.06 13.08 12.32
CA ARG A 105 7.21 13.42 10.90
C ARG A 105 8.18 14.58 10.71
N GLY A 106 8.03 15.67 11.49
CA GLY A 106 8.94 16.81 11.46
C GLY A 106 10.37 16.41 11.80
N MET A 107 10.57 15.61 12.86
CA MET A 107 11.90 15.12 13.24
C MET A 107 12.58 14.30 12.14
N LEU A 108 11.85 13.45 11.44
CA LEU A 108 12.39 12.63 10.36
C LEU A 108 12.97 13.47 9.21
N HIS A 109 12.40 14.65 8.94
CA HIS A 109 12.85 15.54 7.87
C HIS A 109 14.01 16.47 8.27
N VAL A 110 14.12 16.81 9.56
CA VAL A 110 15.11 17.79 10.05
C VAL A 110 16.35 17.12 10.62
N MET A 111 16.22 15.91 11.19
CA MET A 111 17.33 15.25 11.88
C MET A 111 18.37 14.66 10.93
N PRO A 112 19.67 14.61 11.35
CA PRO A 112 20.70 13.91 10.62
C PRO A 112 20.33 12.46 10.37
N SER A 113 20.76 11.91 9.24
CA SER A 113 20.43 10.55 8.80
C SER A 113 20.77 9.45 9.82
N LEU A 114 21.76 9.67 10.68
CA LEU A 114 22.14 8.75 11.76
C LEU A 114 21.01 8.54 12.78
N VAL A 115 20.23 9.59 13.08
CA VAL A 115 19.09 9.54 14.01
C VAL A 115 17.79 9.28 13.28
N ALA A 116 17.58 9.91 12.13
CA ALA A 116 16.36 9.77 11.34
C ALA A 116 16.12 8.33 10.86
N ARG A 117 17.16 7.62 10.42
CA ARG A 117 17.05 6.24 9.91
C ARG A 117 16.52 5.23 10.94
N PRO A 118 17.05 5.13 12.17
CA PRO A 118 16.49 4.23 13.18
C PRO A 118 15.02 4.56 13.51
N MET A 119 14.68 5.86 13.56
CA MET A 119 13.30 6.30 13.78
C MET A 119 12.39 5.89 12.60
N ALA A 120 12.82 6.13 11.36
CA ALA A 120 12.09 5.71 10.17
C ALA A 120 11.88 4.20 10.14
N LEU A 121 12.93 3.40 10.41
CA LEU A 121 12.82 1.94 10.49
C LEU A 121 11.79 1.49 11.52
N ARG A 122 11.75 2.14 12.69
CA ARG A 122 10.75 1.85 13.72
C ARG A 122 9.33 2.12 13.21
N GLN A 123 9.12 3.21 12.49
CA GLN A 123 7.80 3.54 11.91
C GLN A 123 7.43 2.57 10.77
N VAL A 124 8.35 2.26 9.87
CA VAL A 124 8.10 1.27 8.80
C VAL A 124 7.71 -0.09 9.39
N ARG A 125 8.44 -0.56 10.42
CA ARG A 125 8.11 -1.81 11.13
C ARG A 125 6.72 -1.78 11.77
N ARG A 126 6.37 -0.66 12.43
CA ARG A 126 5.05 -0.48 13.06
C ARG A 126 3.94 -0.52 12.02
N ILE A 127 4.10 0.18 10.91
CA ILE A 127 3.13 0.24 9.81
C ILE A 127 2.99 -1.13 9.15
N ALA A 128 4.10 -1.80 8.82
CA ALA A 128 4.07 -3.11 8.20
C ALA A 128 3.35 -4.16 9.07
N ARG A 129 3.63 -4.19 10.38
CA ARG A 129 2.96 -5.10 11.31
C ARG A 129 1.47 -4.81 11.43
N ARG A 130 1.10 -3.52 11.52
CA ARG A 130 -0.29 -3.14 11.75
C ARG A 130 -1.16 -3.34 10.51
N TYR A 131 -0.72 -2.83 9.36
CA TYR A 131 -1.56 -2.72 8.16
C TYR A 131 -1.32 -3.82 7.13
N LEU A 132 -0.11 -4.39 7.08
CA LEU A 132 0.25 -5.39 6.08
C LEU A 132 0.35 -6.82 6.65
N ASN A 133 0.19 -7.01 7.98
CA ASN A 133 0.48 -8.27 8.68
C ASN A 133 1.90 -8.80 8.34
N GLY A 134 2.85 -7.89 8.10
CA GLY A 134 4.20 -8.18 7.64
C GLY A 134 5.28 -7.78 8.63
N ASN A 135 6.48 -8.26 8.38
CA ASN A 135 7.68 -7.92 9.14
C ASN A 135 8.68 -7.18 8.27
N VAL A 136 9.35 -6.17 8.88
CA VAL A 136 10.45 -5.47 8.21
C VAL A 136 11.73 -5.67 9.01
N ARG A 137 12.77 -6.13 8.34
CA ARG A 137 14.12 -6.26 8.91
C ARG A 137 15.15 -5.52 8.07
N ARG A 138 16.20 -5.07 8.71
CA ARG A 138 17.36 -4.50 8.02
C ARG A 138 18.32 -5.62 7.63
N VAL A 139 18.76 -5.62 6.39
CA VAL A 139 19.76 -6.54 5.86
C VAL A 139 20.85 -5.71 5.19
N GLY A 140 21.96 -5.51 5.87
CA GLY A 140 23.01 -4.61 5.40
C GLY A 140 22.51 -3.17 5.20
N THR A 141 22.56 -2.72 3.95
CA THR A 141 22.11 -1.37 3.51
C THR A 141 20.67 -1.35 2.99
N SER A 142 19.99 -2.49 2.96
CA SER A 142 18.63 -2.62 2.45
C SER A 142 17.64 -2.95 3.57
N LEU A 143 16.36 -2.73 3.31
CA LEU A 143 15.25 -3.23 4.11
C LEU A 143 14.61 -4.41 3.40
N LEU A 144 14.25 -5.42 4.15
CA LEU A 144 13.50 -6.57 3.69
C LEU A 144 12.11 -6.53 4.34
N LEU A 145 11.07 -6.44 3.50
CA LEU A 145 9.68 -6.63 3.89
C LEU A 145 9.30 -8.08 3.62
N GLU A 146 8.82 -8.78 4.61
CA GLU A 146 8.31 -10.14 4.53
C GLU A 146 6.82 -10.17 4.86
N ILE A 147 6.03 -10.78 3.98
CA ILE A 147 4.59 -10.99 4.16
C ILE A 147 4.34 -12.49 4.16
N PRO A 148 4.08 -13.09 5.34
CA PRO A 148 3.91 -14.55 5.47
C PRO A 148 2.64 -15.05 4.78
N ARG A 149 1.60 -14.23 4.72
CA ARG A 149 0.31 -14.55 4.07
C ARG A 149 -0.19 -13.30 3.36
N SER A 150 0.06 -13.23 2.08
CA SER A 150 -0.38 -12.10 1.27
C SER A 150 -1.86 -12.21 0.94
N ILE A 151 -2.60 -11.11 1.06
CA ILE A 151 -4.01 -11.02 0.65
C ILE A 151 -4.19 -10.94 -0.86
N THR A 152 -3.12 -10.62 -1.59
CA THR A 152 -3.14 -10.42 -3.04
C THR A 152 -2.47 -11.55 -3.82
N VAL A 153 -1.99 -12.62 -3.15
CA VAL A 153 -1.47 -13.81 -3.82
C VAL A 153 -2.60 -14.57 -4.52
N GLY A 154 -2.34 -15.02 -5.75
CA GLY A 154 -3.33 -15.74 -6.56
C GLY A 154 -4.50 -14.90 -7.07
N VAL A 155 -4.41 -13.58 -6.93
CA VAL A 155 -5.45 -12.63 -7.38
C VAL A 155 -5.47 -12.50 -8.90
N ALA A 156 -4.29 -12.52 -9.53
CA ALA A 156 -4.13 -12.54 -10.97
C ALA A 156 -2.84 -13.28 -11.36
N ALA A 157 -2.76 -13.71 -12.61
CA ALA A 157 -1.55 -14.34 -13.14
C ALA A 157 -0.34 -13.39 -13.12
N GLY A 158 0.88 -13.96 -13.15
CA GLY A 158 2.11 -13.17 -13.32
C GLY A 158 2.55 -12.34 -12.10
N GLY A 159 1.95 -12.56 -10.91
CA GLY A 159 2.38 -11.83 -9.71
C GLY A 159 1.88 -10.39 -9.60
N VAL A 160 0.90 -10.01 -10.41
CA VAL A 160 0.25 -8.67 -10.40
C VAL A 160 -0.17 -8.23 -9.00
N GLY A 161 -0.66 -9.18 -8.17
CA GLY A 161 -1.04 -8.90 -6.79
C GLY A 161 0.10 -8.36 -5.92
N CYS A 162 1.34 -8.71 -6.24
CA CYS A 162 2.52 -8.29 -5.49
C CYS A 162 2.85 -6.79 -5.67
N ALA A 163 2.33 -6.17 -6.73
CA ALA A 163 2.49 -4.75 -7.01
C ALA A 163 1.92 -3.85 -5.90
N PHE A 164 0.91 -4.32 -5.17
CA PHE A 164 0.35 -3.63 -4.01
C PHE A 164 1.41 -3.38 -2.93
N TYR A 165 2.11 -4.42 -2.49
CA TYR A 165 3.13 -4.32 -1.42
C TYR A 165 4.37 -3.56 -1.89
N GLU A 166 4.78 -3.76 -3.13
CA GLU A 166 5.88 -3.01 -3.74
C GLU A 166 5.58 -1.50 -3.70
N ALA A 167 4.40 -1.10 -4.19
CA ALA A 167 3.99 0.31 -4.20
C ALA A 167 3.84 0.88 -2.78
N THR A 168 3.31 0.08 -1.84
CA THR A 168 3.21 0.49 -0.43
C THR A 168 4.58 0.75 0.17
N MET A 169 5.53 -0.18 -0.01
CA MET A 169 6.87 -0.04 0.55
C MET A 169 7.62 1.14 -0.06
N ARG A 170 7.54 1.31 -1.39
CA ARG A 170 8.16 2.44 -2.11
C ARG A 170 7.63 3.78 -1.60
N GLU A 171 6.31 3.93 -1.48
CA GLU A 171 5.69 5.18 -1.03
C GLU A 171 5.98 5.46 0.45
N LEU A 172 5.99 4.44 1.32
CA LEU A 172 6.38 4.60 2.73
C LEU A 172 7.82 5.09 2.87
N LEU A 173 8.74 4.54 2.09
CA LEU A 173 10.14 4.98 2.14
C LEU A 173 10.30 6.40 1.59
N ARG A 174 9.56 6.75 0.54
CA ARG A 174 9.52 8.12 0.01
C ARG A 174 9.05 9.11 1.09
N LEU A 175 7.99 8.79 1.81
CA LEU A 175 7.40 9.65 2.84
C LEU A 175 8.23 9.75 4.12
N LEU A 176 8.86 8.65 4.55
CA LEU A 176 9.57 8.58 5.84
C LEU A 176 11.06 8.89 5.74
N VAL A 177 11.67 8.66 4.58
CA VAL A 177 13.15 8.74 4.40
C VAL A 177 13.54 9.68 3.25
N GLY A 178 12.57 10.08 2.41
CA GLY A 178 12.83 10.91 1.23
C GLY A 178 13.59 10.15 0.12
N THR A 179 13.60 8.81 0.15
CA THR A 179 14.30 8.01 -0.87
C THR A 179 13.39 7.64 -2.03
N THR A 180 13.95 7.63 -3.23
CA THR A 180 13.32 7.11 -4.44
C THR A 180 13.90 5.76 -4.85
N GLY A 181 14.57 5.06 -3.90
CA GLY A 181 15.25 3.79 -4.15
C GLY A 181 14.34 2.69 -4.71
N SER A 182 14.96 1.71 -5.36
CA SER A 182 14.25 0.56 -5.90
C SER A 182 13.63 -0.31 -4.80
N VAL A 183 12.48 -0.90 -5.12
CA VAL A 183 11.87 -1.97 -4.33
C VAL A 183 11.72 -3.16 -5.26
N GLU A 184 12.40 -4.24 -4.95
CA GLU A 184 12.45 -5.44 -5.76
C GLU A 184 11.73 -6.59 -5.07
N HIS A 185 10.87 -7.29 -5.80
CA HIS A 185 10.20 -8.49 -5.32
C HIS A 185 11.15 -9.69 -5.47
N THR A 186 11.69 -10.17 -4.35
CA THR A 186 12.74 -11.20 -4.34
C THR A 186 12.21 -12.62 -4.17
N ARG A 187 11.09 -12.81 -3.46
CA ARG A 187 10.42 -14.11 -3.27
C ARG A 187 8.92 -13.96 -3.40
N CYS A 188 8.24 -15.01 -3.87
CA CYS A 188 6.80 -14.99 -4.09
C CYS A 188 6.12 -16.27 -3.58
N GLU A 189 5.15 -16.12 -2.67
CA GLU A 189 4.29 -17.21 -2.22
C GLU A 189 3.57 -17.89 -3.40
N GLY A 190 3.13 -17.11 -4.40
CA GLY A 190 2.49 -17.63 -5.61
C GLY A 190 3.39 -18.48 -6.51
N ARG A 191 4.72 -18.44 -6.31
CA ARG A 191 5.71 -19.32 -6.95
C ARG A 191 6.09 -20.52 -6.07
N GLY A 192 5.42 -20.73 -4.94
CA GLY A 192 5.72 -21.81 -4.01
C GLY A 192 6.92 -21.55 -3.08
N GLU A 193 7.40 -20.32 -2.99
CA GLU A 193 8.58 -19.95 -2.20
C GLU A 193 8.26 -19.65 -0.72
N GLY A 194 7.06 -19.97 -0.27
CA GLY A 194 6.60 -19.91 1.12
C GLY A 194 6.04 -18.55 1.54
N SER A 195 6.80 -17.48 1.45
CA SER A 195 6.36 -16.11 1.76
C SER A 195 6.72 -15.14 0.64
N CYS A 196 6.04 -13.99 0.61
CA CYS A 196 6.44 -12.92 -0.28
C CYS A 196 7.47 -12.02 0.40
N GLU A 197 8.57 -11.71 -0.30
CA GLU A 197 9.62 -10.82 0.19
C GLU A 197 9.95 -9.72 -0.82
N TRP A 198 10.10 -8.49 -0.31
CA TRP A 198 10.56 -7.34 -1.09
C TRP A 198 11.80 -6.76 -0.44
N ARG A 199 12.83 -6.55 -1.26
CA ARG A 199 14.04 -5.84 -0.89
C ARG A 199 13.93 -4.39 -1.34
N ALA A 200 14.11 -3.45 -0.41
CA ALA A 200 14.09 -2.03 -0.70
C ALA A 200 15.46 -1.42 -0.38
N ASP A 201 16.04 -0.70 -1.32
CA ASP A 201 17.17 0.18 -1.05
C ASP A 201 16.66 1.48 -0.43
N TRP A 202 17.24 1.89 0.68
CA TRP A 202 16.85 3.07 1.43
C TRP A 202 17.97 4.10 1.62
N ARG A 203 18.91 4.10 0.69
CA ARG A 203 19.95 5.15 0.64
C ARG A 203 19.30 6.44 0.19
N SER A 204 19.62 7.56 0.83
CA SER A 204 19.19 8.89 0.38
C SER A 204 19.83 9.21 -0.97
N ALA A 205 19.07 9.84 -1.86
CA ALA A 205 19.54 10.25 -3.19
C ALA A 205 20.69 11.30 -3.16
N GLU A 206 20.93 11.92 -2.00
CA GLU A 206 21.90 13.02 -1.86
C GLU A 206 23.39 12.65 -2.06
N ARG A 207 23.74 11.37 -2.16
CA ARG A 207 25.15 10.97 -2.33
C ARG A 207 25.62 10.75 -3.77
N THR A 208 24.74 10.79 -4.73
CA THR A 208 25.14 10.53 -6.13
C THR A 208 25.69 11.80 -6.81
N GLN A 209 25.42 12.99 -6.28
CA GLN A 209 25.98 14.22 -6.82
C GLN A 209 27.38 14.59 -6.31
N SER A 210 27.84 13.99 -5.22
CA SER A 210 29.17 14.30 -4.65
C SER A 210 30.31 13.41 -5.13
N GLN A 211 30.04 12.41 -5.99
CA GLN A 211 31.06 11.55 -6.60
C GLN A 211 31.32 11.84 -8.09
N ALA A 212 30.68 12.86 -8.64
CA ALA A 212 30.83 13.29 -10.04
C ALA A 212 31.45 14.71 -10.15
N ALA A 213 32.13 15.19 -9.10
CA ALA A 213 32.89 16.45 -9.11
C ALA A 213 34.36 16.18 -8.82
#